data_e1cbe5cf661ff8e449430291a652be7b
#
_entry.id   e1cbe5cf661ff8e449430291a652be7b
#
_cell.length_a   1.000
_cell.length_b   1.000
_cell.length_c   1.000
_cell.angle_alpha   90.00
_cell.angle_beta   90.00
_cell.angle_gamma   90.00
#
_symmetry.space_group_name_H-M   'P 1'
#
loop_
_entity.id
_entity.type
_entity.pdbx_description
1 polymer ?
#
loop_
_entity_poly.entity_id
_entity_poly.type
_entity_poly.pdbx_seq_one_letter_code
_entity_poly.pdbx_strand_id
1 'polypeptide(L)'
;MSDTKNNVDLNKNDELIKKESAFVDLLSMEINKKIIGQKKMIERLLIGLLGKGHILLEGVPGLAKTLAINSLSSAVKGSFSRIQFTPDLLPADVIGTMIYNMKAGNFSIKQGPVFANFVLADEINRAPAKVQSALLEAMQEK
;
A
#
# COMPACT_ATOMS: atom_id res chain seq x y z
N MET A 1 0.55 11.47 45.93
CA MET A 1 0.49 12.58 44.95
C MET A 1 0.97 12.23 43.53
N SER A 2 1.39 10.99 43.25
CA SER A 2 1.82 10.54 41.91
C SER A 2 0.71 9.98 41.04
N ASP A 3 -0.37 9.44 41.61
CA ASP A 3 -1.44 8.74 40.83
C ASP A 3 -2.38 9.68 40.06
N THR A 4 -2.54 10.92 40.52
CA THR A 4 -3.42 11.90 39.84
C THR A 4 -2.81 12.47 38.56
N LYS A 5 -1.49 12.63 38.49
CA LYS A 5 -0.81 13.10 37.25
C LYS A 5 -0.88 12.06 36.13
N ASN A 6 -0.67 10.78 36.45
CA ASN A 6 -0.75 9.71 35.49
C ASN A 6 -2.16 9.55 34.87
N ASN A 7 -3.23 9.71 35.67
CA ASN A 7 -4.59 9.64 35.17
C ASN A 7 -4.99 10.81 34.25
N VAL A 8 -4.47 12.00 34.50
CA VAL A 8 -4.75 13.19 33.66
C VAL A 8 -4.04 13.06 32.31
N ASP A 9 -2.82 12.52 32.28
CA ASP A 9 -2.08 12.31 31.05
C ASP A 9 -2.68 11.17 30.18
N LEU A 10 -3.21 10.11 30.80
CA LEU A 10 -3.90 9.04 30.09
C LEU A 10 -5.20 9.55 29.45
N ASN A 11 -6.01 10.31 30.16
CA ASN A 11 -7.24 10.87 29.62
C ASN A 11 -7.00 11.85 28.44
N LYS A 12 -5.96 12.66 28.49
CA LYS A 12 -5.57 13.55 27.38
C LYS A 12 -5.11 12.76 26.16
N ASN A 13 -4.34 11.69 26.38
CA ASN A 13 -3.90 10.81 25.29
C ASN A 13 -5.09 10.09 24.65
N ASP A 14 -6.05 9.61 25.43
CA ASP A 14 -7.25 8.97 24.92
C ASP A 14 -8.12 9.91 24.08
N GLU A 15 -8.28 11.17 24.51
CA GLU A 15 -9.00 12.18 23.73
C GLU A 15 -8.27 12.51 22.41
N LEU A 16 -6.94 12.64 22.47
CA LEU A 16 -6.11 12.88 21.28
C LEU A 16 -6.22 11.71 20.31
N ILE A 17 -6.08 10.47 20.80
CA ILE A 17 -6.22 9.26 19.99
C ILE A 17 -7.60 9.20 19.33
N LYS A 18 -8.67 9.45 20.07
CA LYS A 18 -10.04 9.49 19.52
C LYS A 18 -10.20 10.53 18.43
N LYS A 19 -9.65 11.72 18.61
CA LYS A 19 -9.70 12.80 17.63
C LYS A 19 -8.91 12.44 16.36
N GLU A 20 -7.68 11.98 16.55
CA GLU A 20 -6.78 11.64 15.44
C GLU A 20 -7.19 10.33 14.73
N SER A 21 -7.93 9.43 15.38
CA SER A 21 -8.42 8.19 14.76
C SER A 21 -9.72 8.35 13.99
N ALA A 22 -10.42 9.48 14.09
CA ALA A 22 -11.70 9.69 13.42
C ALA A 22 -11.61 9.49 11.88
N PHE A 23 -10.47 9.79 11.25
CA PHE A 23 -10.29 9.57 9.82
C PHE A 23 -10.24 8.07 9.47
N VAL A 24 -9.80 7.19 10.38
CA VAL A 24 -9.77 5.74 10.19
C VAL A 24 -11.19 5.19 10.09
N ASP A 25 -12.10 5.70 10.90
CA ASP A 25 -13.51 5.33 10.84
C ASP A 25 -14.13 5.79 9.51
N LEU A 26 -13.81 7.00 9.05
CA LEU A 26 -14.25 7.49 7.75
C LEU A 26 -13.71 6.64 6.59
N LEU A 27 -12.43 6.27 6.62
CA LEU A 27 -11.84 5.37 5.63
C LEU A 27 -12.52 4.01 5.64
N SER A 28 -12.74 3.43 6.82
CA SER A 28 -13.45 2.16 6.98
C SER A 28 -14.86 2.23 6.39
N MET A 29 -15.58 3.31 6.64
CA MET A 29 -16.92 3.53 6.08
C MET A 29 -16.89 3.61 4.56
N GLU A 30 -15.96 4.37 3.98
CA GLU A 30 -15.83 4.50 2.52
C GLU A 30 -15.50 3.17 1.84
N ILE A 31 -14.57 2.38 2.42
CA ILE A 31 -14.20 1.08 1.89
C ILE A 31 -15.37 0.09 2.00
N ASN A 32 -16.09 0.10 3.13
CA ASN A 32 -17.24 -0.79 3.37
C ASN A 32 -18.43 -0.52 2.44
N LYS A 33 -18.52 0.66 1.79
CA LYS A 33 -19.52 0.93 0.74
C LYS A 33 -19.32 0.02 -0.49
N LYS A 34 -18.08 -0.37 -0.76
CA LYS A 34 -17.71 -1.16 -1.94
C LYS A 34 -17.42 -2.63 -1.62
N ILE A 35 -17.05 -2.93 -0.37
CA ILE A 35 -16.61 -4.26 0.06
C ILE A 35 -17.45 -4.71 1.23
N ILE A 36 -18.18 -5.79 1.02
CA ILE A 36 -19.04 -6.39 2.04
C ILE A 36 -18.36 -7.64 2.63
N GLY A 37 -18.34 -7.75 3.95
CA GLY A 37 -17.95 -8.98 4.65
C GLY A 37 -16.46 -9.21 4.89
N GLN A 38 -15.55 -8.33 4.41
CA GLN A 38 -14.08 -8.49 4.54
C GLN A 38 -13.47 -7.63 5.67
N LYS A 39 -14.16 -7.51 6.80
CA LYS A 39 -13.76 -6.61 7.92
C LYS A 39 -12.31 -6.80 8.36
N LYS A 40 -11.88 -8.06 8.58
CA LYS A 40 -10.50 -8.37 9.00
C LYS A 40 -9.45 -7.93 7.97
N MET A 41 -9.74 -8.09 6.68
CA MET A 41 -8.83 -7.64 5.62
C MET A 41 -8.71 -6.12 5.60
N ILE A 42 -9.82 -5.40 5.69
CA ILE A 42 -9.85 -3.94 5.73
C ILE A 42 -9.07 -3.43 6.95
N GLU A 43 -9.32 -3.99 8.12
CA GLU A 43 -8.58 -3.66 9.36
C GLU A 43 -7.07 -3.82 9.19
N ARG A 44 -6.61 -4.95 8.62
CA ARG A 44 -5.18 -5.19 8.36
C ARG A 44 -4.59 -4.22 7.35
N LEU A 45 -5.35 -3.86 6.32
CA LEU A 45 -4.94 -2.83 5.35
C LEU A 45 -4.77 -1.47 6.01
N LEU A 46 -5.66 -1.08 6.92
CA LEU A 46 -5.55 0.16 7.67
C LEU A 46 -4.38 0.15 8.65
N ILE A 47 -4.13 -0.97 9.33
CA ILE A 47 -2.95 -1.13 10.20
C ILE A 47 -1.66 -0.99 9.38
N GLY A 48 -1.57 -1.61 8.21
CA GLY A 48 -0.41 -1.47 7.33
C GLY A 48 -0.21 -0.05 6.83
N LEU A 49 -1.29 0.65 6.49
CA LEU A 49 -1.25 2.06 6.10
C LEU A 49 -0.70 2.94 7.23
N LEU A 50 -1.24 2.81 8.44
CA LEU A 50 -0.83 3.60 9.61
C LEU A 50 0.61 3.28 10.04
N GLY A 51 0.99 1.99 9.97
CA GLY A 51 2.33 1.53 10.30
C GLY A 51 3.36 1.79 9.19
N LYS A 52 2.94 2.35 8.04
CA LYS A 52 3.80 2.52 6.84
C LYS A 52 4.50 1.22 6.46
N GLY A 53 3.81 0.10 6.63
CA GLY A 53 4.35 -1.24 6.43
C GLY A 53 3.79 -1.93 5.19
N HIS A 54 4.37 -3.09 4.88
CA HIS A 54 3.92 -3.97 3.82
C HIS A 54 3.01 -5.06 4.40
N ILE A 55 2.06 -5.54 3.58
CA ILE A 55 1.06 -6.52 3.99
C ILE A 55 1.13 -7.72 3.07
N LEU A 56 1.25 -8.90 3.64
CA LEU A 56 1.09 -10.15 2.92
C LEU A 56 -0.39 -10.58 2.97
N LEU A 57 -1.01 -10.71 1.80
CA LEU A 57 -2.39 -11.17 1.66
C LEU A 57 -2.40 -12.58 1.10
N GLU A 58 -2.55 -13.57 1.96
CA GLU A 58 -2.75 -14.96 1.58
C GLU A 58 -4.24 -15.28 1.47
N GLY A 59 -4.60 -16.13 0.54
CA GLY A 59 -5.98 -16.60 0.40
C GLY A 59 -6.33 -16.98 -1.03
N VAL A 60 -7.48 -17.65 -1.16
CA VAL A 60 -8.00 -18.11 -2.46
C VAL A 60 -8.25 -16.95 -3.43
N PRO A 61 -8.15 -17.19 -4.75
CA PRO A 61 -8.54 -16.23 -5.77
C PRO A 61 -10.00 -15.76 -5.59
N GLY A 62 -10.29 -14.51 -5.95
CA GLY A 62 -11.67 -14.00 -5.91
C GLY A 62 -12.08 -13.30 -4.61
N LEU A 63 -11.20 -13.16 -3.62
CA LEU A 63 -11.48 -12.46 -2.35
C LEU A 63 -11.49 -10.92 -2.44
N ALA A 64 -11.73 -10.36 -3.62
CA ALA A 64 -11.78 -8.91 -3.84
C ALA A 64 -10.53 -8.13 -3.36
N LYS A 65 -9.35 -8.77 -3.29
CA LYS A 65 -8.08 -8.16 -2.84
C LYS A 65 -7.78 -6.89 -3.62
N THR A 66 -7.82 -6.96 -4.95
CA THR A 66 -7.57 -5.81 -5.83
C THR A 66 -8.57 -4.68 -5.60
N LEU A 67 -9.86 -5.03 -5.41
CA LEU A 67 -10.91 -4.05 -5.14
C LEU A 67 -10.68 -3.35 -3.80
N ALA A 68 -10.25 -4.09 -2.77
CA ALA A 68 -9.97 -3.54 -1.45
C ALA A 68 -8.85 -2.50 -1.46
N ILE A 69 -7.71 -2.84 -2.10
CA ILE A 69 -6.55 -1.96 -2.16
C ILE A 69 -6.85 -0.74 -3.05
N ASN A 70 -7.53 -0.94 -4.18
CA ASN A 70 -7.95 0.16 -5.05
C ASN A 70 -8.96 1.08 -4.35
N SER A 71 -9.89 0.54 -3.57
CA SER A 71 -10.83 1.34 -2.79
C SER A 71 -10.13 2.15 -1.70
N LEU A 72 -9.16 1.54 -1.00
CA LEU A 72 -8.33 2.23 -0.01
C LEU A 72 -7.52 3.36 -0.66
N SER A 73 -6.79 3.08 -1.75
CA SER A 73 -5.99 4.10 -2.43
C SER A 73 -6.84 5.27 -2.93
N SER A 74 -8.04 4.98 -3.45
CA SER A 74 -9.00 6.00 -3.89
C SER A 74 -9.49 6.86 -2.72
N ALA A 75 -9.78 6.24 -1.57
CA ALA A 75 -10.27 6.95 -0.38
C ALA A 75 -9.23 7.93 0.18
N VAL A 76 -7.94 7.59 0.10
CA VAL A 76 -6.84 8.48 0.52
C VAL A 76 -6.26 9.32 -0.63
N LYS A 77 -6.86 9.27 -1.82
CA LYS A 77 -6.39 9.96 -3.04
C LYS A 77 -4.94 9.59 -3.43
N GLY A 78 -4.54 8.36 -3.14
CA GLY A 78 -3.24 7.81 -3.51
C GLY A 78 -3.27 7.16 -4.88
N SER A 79 -2.11 7.10 -5.55
CA SER A 79 -1.94 6.32 -6.78
C SER A 79 -1.93 4.82 -6.48
N PHE A 80 -2.54 4.04 -7.37
CA PHE A 80 -2.60 2.59 -7.28
C PHE A 80 -1.98 1.95 -8.52
N SER A 81 -1.18 0.91 -8.32
CA SER A 81 -0.65 0.07 -9.38
C SER A 81 -0.82 -1.41 -9.03
N ARG A 82 -1.07 -2.23 -10.03
CA ARG A 82 -1.07 -3.68 -9.91
C ARG A 82 0.03 -4.25 -10.79
N ILE A 83 0.88 -5.08 -10.20
CA ILE A 83 1.93 -5.81 -10.91
C ILE A 83 1.57 -7.29 -10.84
N GLN A 84 1.28 -7.88 -12.00
CA GLN A 84 1.10 -9.32 -12.14
C GLN A 84 2.47 -9.93 -12.43
N PHE A 85 3.01 -10.70 -11.50
CA PHE A 85 4.31 -11.33 -11.68
C PHE A 85 4.21 -12.58 -12.54
N THR A 86 5.11 -12.68 -13.54
CA THR A 86 5.22 -13.79 -14.48
C THR A 86 6.70 -14.18 -14.62
N PRO A 87 7.00 -15.41 -15.09
CA PRO A 87 8.41 -15.87 -15.21
C PRO A 87 9.26 -15.09 -16.22
N ASP A 88 8.66 -14.38 -17.14
CA ASP A 88 9.29 -13.58 -18.19
C ASP A 88 9.47 -12.10 -17.83
N LEU A 89 8.97 -11.66 -16.67
CA LEU A 89 9.05 -10.28 -16.23
C LEU A 89 10.51 -9.84 -16.02
N LEU A 90 10.84 -8.63 -16.43
CA LEU A 90 12.16 -8.03 -16.24
C LEU A 90 12.14 -6.99 -15.11
N PRO A 91 13.26 -6.71 -14.42
CA PRO A 91 13.33 -5.63 -13.43
C PRO A 91 12.92 -4.27 -13.99
N ALA A 92 13.22 -3.98 -15.26
CA ALA A 92 12.82 -2.74 -15.94
C ALA A 92 11.29 -2.58 -16.07
N ASP A 93 10.53 -3.68 -16.11
CA ASP A 93 9.07 -3.65 -16.16
C ASP A 93 8.48 -3.19 -14.81
N VAL A 94 9.20 -3.40 -13.73
CA VAL A 94 8.80 -3.03 -12.36
C VAL A 94 9.28 -1.64 -11.97
N ILE A 95 10.59 -1.37 -12.19
CA ILE A 95 11.24 -0.11 -11.77
C ILE A 95 11.11 0.97 -12.86
N GLY A 96 11.01 0.55 -14.13
CA GLY A 96 11.07 1.46 -15.26
C GLY A 96 12.45 1.50 -15.91
N THR A 97 12.58 2.37 -16.90
CA THR A 97 13.79 2.46 -17.72
C THR A 97 14.04 3.87 -18.22
N MET A 98 15.28 4.13 -18.66
CA MET A 98 15.60 5.36 -19.38
C MET A 98 15.24 5.20 -20.85
N ILE A 99 14.55 6.19 -21.40
CA ILE A 99 14.16 6.27 -22.81
C ILE A 99 14.87 7.45 -23.44
N TYR A 100 15.52 7.20 -24.60
CA TYR A 100 16.09 8.27 -25.41
C TYR A 100 15.01 8.94 -26.26
N ASN A 101 14.83 10.24 -26.10
CA ASN A 101 13.92 11.04 -26.91
C ASN A 101 14.69 11.59 -28.11
N MET A 102 14.52 11.00 -29.29
CA MET A 102 15.20 11.41 -30.52
C MET A 102 14.89 12.85 -30.93
N LYS A 103 13.69 13.35 -30.65
CA LYS A 103 13.28 14.73 -31.01
C LYS A 103 13.94 15.79 -30.13
N ALA A 104 14.10 15.48 -28.85
CA ALA A 104 14.68 16.39 -27.87
C ALA A 104 16.18 16.17 -27.64
N GLY A 105 16.76 15.10 -28.19
CA GLY A 105 18.18 14.75 -28.03
C GLY A 105 18.60 14.42 -26.59
N ASN A 106 17.64 14.03 -25.72
CA ASN A 106 17.89 13.78 -24.31
C ASN A 106 17.32 12.44 -23.84
N PHE A 107 17.80 11.98 -22.68
CA PHE A 107 17.21 10.85 -21.97
C PHE A 107 16.14 11.31 -20.99
N SER A 108 15.05 10.55 -20.91
CA SER A 108 14.00 10.71 -19.91
C SER A 108 13.80 9.40 -19.17
N ILE A 109 13.48 9.49 -17.87
CA ILE A 109 13.17 8.32 -17.06
C ILE A 109 11.67 8.03 -17.19
N LYS A 110 11.33 6.82 -17.64
CA LYS A 110 9.97 6.28 -17.56
C LYS A 110 9.89 5.45 -16.28
N GLN A 111 9.26 6.01 -15.25
CA GLN A 111 9.02 5.30 -13.99
C GLN A 111 8.14 4.07 -14.22
N GLY A 112 8.48 2.99 -13.55
CA GLY A 112 7.69 1.76 -13.55
C GLY A 112 6.55 1.80 -12.53
N PRO A 113 5.73 0.73 -12.50
CA PRO A 113 4.55 0.65 -11.64
C PRO A 113 4.88 0.63 -10.14
N VAL A 114 6.12 0.36 -9.74
CA VAL A 114 6.53 0.35 -8.33
C VAL A 114 6.48 1.74 -7.68
N PHE A 115 6.51 2.82 -8.47
CA PHE A 115 6.47 4.21 -7.98
C PHE A 115 5.05 4.72 -7.70
N ALA A 116 4.11 3.83 -7.40
CA ALA A 116 2.78 4.20 -6.91
C ALA A 116 2.74 4.19 -5.38
N ASN A 117 1.80 4.95 -4.79
CA ASN A 117 1.61 4.95 -3.32
C ASN A 117 1.14 3.58 -2.80
N PHE A 118 0.36 2.86 -3.62
CA PHE A 118 -0.13 1.53 -3.32
C PHE A 118 0.19 0.59 -4.48
N VAL A 119 0.95 -0.44 -4.21
CA VAL A 119 1.32 -1.46 -5.19
C VAL A 119 0.76 -2.80 -4.75
N LEU A 120 -0.06 -3.42 -5.59
CA LEU A 120 -0.47 -4.81 -5.43
C LEU A 120 0.48 -5.70 -6.24
N ALA A 121 1.35 -6.41 -5.55
CA ALA A 121 2.21 -7.44 -6.12
C ALA A 121 1.46 -8.78 -6.13
N ASP A 122 0.96 -9.19 -7.30
CA ASP A 122 0.16 -10.40 -7.45
C ASP A 122 1.00 -11.55 -7.99
N GLU A 123 0.90 -12.72 -7.37
CA GLU A 123 1.66 -13.93 -7.73
C GLU A 123 3.21 -13.76 -7.70
N ILE A 124 3.73 -13.04 -6.72
CA ILE A 124 5.15 -12.72 -6.59
C ILE A 124 6.07 -13.95 -6.61
N ASN A 125 5.57 -15.10 -6.18
CA ASN A 125 6.29 -16.38 -6.22
C ASN A 125 6.62 -16.86 -7.65
N ARG A 126 5.98 -16.31 -8.68
CA ARG A 126 6.26 -16.62 -10.09
C ARG A 126 7.36 -15.73 -10.69
N ALA A 127 7.73 -14.67 -10.01
CA ALA A 127 8.74 -13.74 -10.49
C ALA A 127 10.15 -14.38 -10.56
N PRO A 128 10.98 -14.05 -11.56
CA PRO A 128 12.39 -14.37 -11.54
C PRO A 128 13.10 -13.75 -10.33
N ALA A 129 14.16 -14.40 -9.83
CA ALA A 129 14.88 -13.95 -8.64
C ALA A 129 15.37 -12.49 -8.73
N LYS A 130 15.82 -12.04 -9.90
CA LYS A 130 16.25 -10.65 -10.15
C LYS A 130 15.11 -9.64 -9.95
N VAL A 131 13.89 -10.01 -10.36
CA VAL A 131 12.71 -9.16 -10.20
C VAL A 131 12.26 -9.12 -8.74
N GLN A 132 12.31 -10.26 -8.04
CA GLN A 132 12.05 -10.31 -6.61
C GLN A 132 13.03 -9.43 -5.81
N SER A 133 14.33 -9.49 -6.15
CA SER A 133 15.36 -8.64 -5.53
C SER A 133 15.09 -7.16 -5.77
N ALA A 134 14.73 -6.76 -6.99
CA ALA A 134 14.39 -5.37 -7.32
C ALA A 134 13.15 -4.88 -6.56
N LEU A 135 12.14 -5.74 -6.38
CA LEU A 135 10.97 -5.38 -5.58
C LEU A 135 11.31 -5.24 -4.09
N LEU A 136 12.14 -6.14 -3.54
CA LEU A 136 12.58 -6.06 -2.15
C LEU A 136 13.37 -4.78 -1.88
N GLU A 137 14.25 -4.38 -2.79
CA GLU A 137 14.98 -3.10 -2.72
C GLU A 137 14.00 -1.92 -2.70
N ALA A 138 13.06 -1.88 -3.65
CA ALA A 138 12.05 -0.84 -3.70
C ALA A 138 11.16 -0.78 -2.42
N MET A 139 10.91 -1.92 -1.78
CA MET A 139 10.17 -1.99 -0.51
C MET A 139 10.97 -1.44 0.68
N GLN A 140 12.29 -1.46 0.63
CA GLN A 140 13.17 -0.92 1.68
C GLN A 140 13.36 0.59 1.57
N GLU A 141 13.42 1.11 0.35
CA GLU A 141 13.70 2.52 0.07
C GLU A 141 12.51 3.46 0.43
N LYS A 142 11.28 2.97 0.49
CA LYS A 142 9.99 3.65 0.85
C LYS A 142 9.76 5.02 0.23
#